data_ece968fdefa869a6f9d5a9d258f87095
#
_entry.id   ece968fdefa869a6f9d5a9d258f87095
#
_cell.length_a   1.000
_cell.length_b   1.000
_cell.length_c   1.000
_cell.angle_alpha   90.00
_cell.angle_beta   90.00
_cell.angle_gamma   90.00
#
_symmetry.space_group_name_H-M   'P 1'
#
loop_
_entity.id
_entity.type
_entity.pdbx_description
1 polymer ?
#
loop_
_entity_poly.entity_id
_entity_poly.type
_entity_poly.pdbx_seq_one_letter_code
_entity_poly.pdbx_strand_id
1 'polypeptide(L)'
;NLKKTKYDDFFNSRVSVVFNAIERSGIRIHKPTFEQFFHTIDGESTHTQFNLKTTTTRPSNRFKNVNYAALNKENGCRKSFIPYNNQFVEIDISAYHPSLSAMLVNYSFPTRDIHGHFASLYGVDYKKSKELTFKQLYGGVFENYKKP
;
A
#
# COMPACT_ATOMS: atom_id res chain seq x y z
N ASN A 1 16.75 -27.52 -11.73
CA ASN A 1 15.47 -27.74 -11.02
C ASN A 1 15.49 -26.96 -9.71
N LEU A 2 14.95 -25.74 -9.72
CA LEU A 2 14.70 -24.98 -8.48
C LEU A 2 13.64 -25.74 -7.68
N LYS A 3 13.95 -26.09 -6.44
CA LYS A 3 12.96 -26.72 -5.54
C LYS A 3 11.84 -25.73 -5.26
N LYS A 4 10.62 -26.14 -5.51
CA LYS A 4 9.42 -25.39 -5.17
C LYS A 4 9.35 -25.22 -3.65
N THR A 5 9.14 -23.99 -3.18
CA THR A 5 9.06 -23.67 -1.75
C THR A 5 7.61 -23.58 -1.30
N LYS A 6 7.35 -23.63 0.02
CA LYS A 6 6.01 -23.34 0.58
C LYS A 6 5.50 -21.95 0.21
N TYR A 7 6.43 -21.00 0.00
CA TYR A 7 6.10 -19.66 -0.47
C TYR A 7 5.56 -19.67 -1.90
N ASP A 8 6.18 -20.45 -2.80
CA ASP A 8 5.71 -20.57 -4.19
C ASP A 8 4.30 -21.16 -4.24
N ASP A 9 4.01 -22.13 -3.39
CA ASP A 9 2.67 -22.73 -3.31
C ASP A 9 1.63 -21.71 -2.76
N PHE A 10 1.95 -20.99 -1.70
CA PHE A 10 1.10 -19.93 -1.17
C PHE A 10 0.88 -18.83 -2.20
N PHE A 11 1.95 -18.37 -2.85
CA PHE A 11 1.87 -17.32 -3.87
C PHE A 11 0.98 -17.74 -5.03
N ASN A 12 1.18 -18.92 -5.59
CA ASN A 12 0.42 -19.39 -6.75
C ASN A 12 -1.03 -19.75 -6.42
N SER A 13 -1.29 -20.34 -5.24
CA SER A 13 -2.63 -20.81 -4.85
C SER A 13 -3.49 -19.72 -4.17
N ARG A 14 -2.90 -18.67 -3.64
CA ARG A 14 -3.62 -17.64 -2.90
C ARG A 14 -3.44 -16.24 -3.50
N VAL A 15 -2.20 -15.76 -3.54
CA VAL A 15 -1.92 -14.38 -3.95
C VAL A 15 -2.30 -14.15 -5.41
N SER A 16 -1.84 -15.00 -6.33
CA SER A 16 -2.15 -14.84 -7.75
C SER A 16 -3.65 -14.97 -8.04
N VAL A 17 -4.35 -15.86 -7.35
CA VAL A 17 -5.80 -16.04 -7.52
C VAL A 17 -6.56 -14.79 -7.10
N VAL A 18 -6.20 -14.19 -5.94
CA VAL A 18 -6.83 -12.96 -5.46
C VAL A 18 -6.58 -11.81 -6.43
N PHE A 19 -5.33 -11.61 -6.87
CA PHE A 19 -5.02 -10.53 -7.83
C PHE A 19 -5.69 -10.73 -9.17
N ASN A 20 -5.78 -11.95 -9.68
CA ASN A 20 -6.54 -12.24 -10.90
C ASN A 20 -8.04 -11.89 -10.75
N ALA A 21 -8.62 -12.13 -9.58
CA ALA A 21 -9.99 -11.72 -9.31
C ALA A 21 -10.14 -10.20 -9.28
N ILE A 22 -9.23 -9.48 -8.62
CA ILE A 22 -9.20 -8.01 -8.58
C ILE A 22 -9.05 -7.41 -10.00
N GLU A 23 -8.15 -7.95 -10.82
CA GLU A 23 -7.93 -7.51 -12.19
C GLU A 23 -9.18 -7.68 -13.07
N ARG A 24 -9.90 -8.79 -12.88
CA ARG A 24 -11.16 -9.06 -13.62
C ARG A 24 -12.32 -8.20 -13.14
N SER A 25 -12.43 -7.95 -11.84
CA SER A 25 -13.52 -7.15 -11.28
C SER A 25 -13.43 -5.70 -11.73
N GLY A 26 -12.23 -5.13 -11.80
CA GLY A 26 -12.03 -3.71 -12.07
C GLY A 26 -12.62 -2.81 -10.98
N ILE A 27 -12.70 -1.54 -11.28
CA ILE A 27 -13.34 -0.53 -10.42
C ILE A 27 -14.29 0.29 -11.27
N ARG A 28 -15.51 0.47 -10.80
CA ARG A 28 -16.50 1.30 -11.47
C ARG A 28 -16.08 2.76 -11.45
N ILE A 29 -16.38 3.50 -12.53
CA ILE A 29 -15.99 4.90 -12.67
C ILE A 29 -17.18 5.79 -12.97
N HIS A 30 -17.07 7.05 -12.58
CA HIS A 30 -17.86 8.13 -13.11
C HIS A 30 -17.15 8.69 -14.34
N LYS A 31 -17.55 8.21 -15.52
CA LYS A 31 -16.85 8.44 -16.78
C LYS A 31 -16.50 9.91 -17.06
N PRO A 32 -17.42 10.90 -16.91
CA PRO A 32 -17.10 12.31 -17.16
C PRO A 32 -15.97 12.86 -16.25
N THR A 33 -15.90 12.42 -15.00
CA THR A 33 -14.83 12.82 -14.09
C THR A 33 -13.54 12.05 -14.36
N PHE A 34 -13.64 10.77 -14.72
CA PHE A 34 -12.50 9.93 -15.02
C PHE A 34 -11.71 10.45 -16.23
N GLU A 35 -12.37 10.82 -17.29
CA GLU A 35 -11.76 11.33 -18.52
C GLU A 35 -11.08 12.69 -18.37
N GLN A 36 -11.37 13.43 -17.29
CA GLN A 36 -10.64 14.66 -16.97
C GLN A 36 -9.22 14.41 -16.44
N PHE A 37 -8.97 13.24 -15.85
CA PHE A 37 -7.70 12.92 -15.20
C PHE A 37 -6.94 11.78 -15.88
N PHE A 38 -7.64 10.98 -16.65
CA PHE A 38 -7.12 9.76 -17.25
C PHE A 38 -7.49 9.70 -18.75
N HIS A 39 -7.23 8.59 -19.38
CA HIS A 39 -7.62 8.36 -20.76
C HIS A 39 -9.10 7.98 -20.90
N THR A 40 -9.66 8.23 -22.07
CA THR A 40 -11.00 7.75 -22.43
C THR A 40 -11.05 6.23 -22.44
N ILE A 41 -12.11 5.67 -21.91
CA ILE A 41 -12.36 4.22 -21.92
C ILE A 41 -13.76 3.89 -22.42
N ASP A 42 -13.89 2.72 -23.03
CA ASP A 42 -15.17 2.14 -23.36
C ASP A 42 -15.73 1.38 -22.15
N GLY A 43 -16.93 1.73 -21.72
CA GLY A 43 -17.60 1.09 -20.59
C GLY A 43 -17.57 1.92 -19.30
N GLU A 44 -18.03 1.30 -18.21
CA GLU A 44 -18.25 1.92 -16.90
C GLU A 44 -17.23 1.51 -15.82
N SER A 45 -16.26 0.71 -16.20
CA SER A 45 -15.24 0.20 -15.25
C SER A 45 -13.85 0.29 -15.85
N THR A 46 -12.89 0.64 -15.02
CA THR A 46 -11.47 0.58 -15.37
C THR A 46 -10.84 -0.67 -14.76
N HIS A 47 -9.95 -1.26 -15.49
CA HIS A 47 -9.20 -2.45 -15.10
C HIS A 47 -7.72 -2.14 -15.08
N THR A 48 -6.97 -2.81 -14.24
CA THR A 48 -5.52 -2.76 -14.22
C THR A 48 -4.95 -4.16 -14.14
N GLN A 49 -3.67 -4.28 -14.41
CA GLN A 49 -2.90 -5.49 -14.17
C GLN A 49 -1.85 -5.21 -13.11
N PHE A 50 -1.56 -6.20 -12.29
CA PHE A 50 -0.55 -6.09 -11.25
C PHE A 50 0.72 -6.88 -11.62
N ASN A 51 1.87 -6.25 -11.37
CA ASN A 51 3.12 -6.95 -11.29
C ASN A 51 3.32 -7.41 -9.85
N LEU A 52 3.25 -8.70 -9.62
CA LEU A 52 3.39 -9.31 -8.30
C LEU A 52 4.85 -9.68 -7.97
N LYS A 53 5.72 -9.73 -9.00
CA LYS A 53 7.13 -10.08 -8.84
C LYS A 53 7.96 -8.79 -8.77
N THR A 54 7.91 -8.13 -7.64
CA THR A 54 8.71 -6.93 -7.35
C THR A 54 9.76 -7.23 -6.29
N THR A 55 10.84 -6.49 -6.26
CA THR A 55 11.94 -6.67 -5.29
C THR A 55 11.46 -6.52 -3.84
N THR A 56 10.46 -5.67 -3.62
CA THR A 56 9.90 -5.40 -2.29
C THR A 56 8.66 -6.25 -1.96
N THR A 57 8.27 -7.17 -2.86
CA THR A 57 7.03 -7.94 -2.80
C THR A 57 5.73 -7.12 -2.78
N ARG A 58 5.81 -5.78 -2.89
CA ARG A 58 4.62 -4.93 -3.02
C ARG A 58 4.11 -4.97 -4.45
N PRO A 59 2.85 -5.31 -4.70
CA PRO A 59 2.28 -5.27 -6.03
C PRO A 59 2.39 -3.86 -6.64
N SER A 60 2.76 -3.79 -7.89
CA SER A 60 2.76 -2.53 -8.65
C SER A 60 1.85 -2.65 -9.87
N ASN A 61 1.27 -1.53 -10.31
CA ASN A 61 0.49 -1.52 -11.52
C ASN A 61 1.37 -1.70 -12.77
N ARG A 62 0.90 -2.47 -13.74
CA ARG A 62 1.54 -2.60 -15.06
C ARG A 62 1.19 -1.42 -15.96
N PHE A 63 1.99 -1.26 -17.00
CA PHE A 63 1.98 -0.14 -17.94
C PHE A 63 0.61 0.23 -18.53
N LYS A 64 0.44 1.53 -18.84
CA LYS A 64 -0.69 2.15 -19.52
C LYS A 64 -2.04 2.10 -18.79
N ASN A 65 -2.09 1.58 -17.60
CA ASN A 65 -3.29 1.53 -16.78
C ASN A 65 -3.21 2.56 -15.65
N VAL A 66 -4.35 2.81 -15.01
CA VAL A 66 -4.40 3.68 -13.84
C VAL A 66 -3.52 3.11 -12.74
N ASN A 67 -2.59 3.90 -12.25
CA ASN A 67 -1.77 3.53 -11.10
C ASN A 67 -2.54 3.83 -9.80
N TYR A 68 -3.32 2.86 -9.33
CA TYR A 68 -4.14 3.01 -8.13
C TYR A 68 -3.31 3.32 -6.87
N ALA A 69 -2.09 2.82 -6.79
CA ALA A 69 -1.20 3.07 -5.66
C ALA A 69 -0.66 4.50 -5.59
N ALA A 70 -0.65 5.23 -6.73
CA ALA A 70 -0.11 6.57 -6.86
C ALA A 70 -1.17 7.64 -7.19
N LEU A 71 -2.45 7.36 -6.91
CA LEU A 71 -3.52 8.34 -7.12
C LEU A 71 -3.31 9.57 -6.22
N ASN A 72 -3.29 10.74 -6.84
CA ASN A 72 -3.17 12.00 -6.12
C ASN A 72 -4.37 12.18 -5.17
N LYS A 73 -4.09 12.66 -3.96
CA LYS A 73 -5.11 12.88 -2.94
C LYS A 73 -5.81 14.23 -3.05
N GLU A 74 -5.15 15.20 -3.66
CA GLU A 74 -5.54 16.61 -3.60
C GLU A 74 -6.23 17.11 -4.87
N ASN A 75 -5.91 16.54 -6.03
CA ASN A 75 -6.43 17.03 -7.32
C ASN A 75 -7.85 16.56 -7.67
N GLY A 76 -8.47 15.75 -6.83
CA GLY A 76 -9.83 15.27 -7.05
C GLY A 76 -9.96 14.02 -7.92
N CYS A 77 -8.88 13.48 -8.49
CA CYS A 77 -8.94 12.31 -9.39
C CYS A 77 -9.56 11.06 -8.73
N ARG A 78 -9.48 10.96 -7.40
CA ARG A 78 -10.09 9.84 -6.65
C ARG A 78 -11.60 9.82 -6.73
N LYS A 79 -12.26 10.98 -6.96
CA LYS A 79 -13.71 11.09 -7.17
C LYS A 79 -14.18 10.42 -8.46
N SER A 80 -13.25 10.08 -9.35
CA SER A 80 -13.56 9.34 -10.57
C SER A 80 -13.99 7.89 -10.31
N PHE A 81 -13.61 7.34 -9.16
CA PHE A 81 -13.92 5.96 -8.79
C PHE A 81 -15.18 5.94 -7.93
N ILE A 82 -16.13 5.12 -8.30
CA ILE A 82 -17.41 4.97 -7.60
C ILE A 82 -17.62 3.51 -7.22
N PRO A 83 -18.31 3.23 -6.10
CA PRO A 83 -18.59 1.86 -5.69
C PRO A 83 -19.63 1.22 -6.61
N TYR A 84 -19.61 -0.11 -6.72
CA TYR A 84 -20.67 -0.87 -7.40
C TYR A 84 -22.01 -0.81 -6.68
N ASN A 85 -21.94 -0.66 -5.37
CA ASN A 85 -23.09 -0.47 -4.49
C ASN A 85 -23.01 0.91 -3.83
N ASN A 86 -23.33 1.05 -2.58
CA ASN A 86 -23.49 2.38 -1.95
C ASN A 86 -22.22 2.95 -1.34
N GLN A 87 -21.17 2.13 -1.16
CA GLN A 87 -19.98 2.58 -0.42
C GLN A 87 -18.73 1.77 -0.76
N PHE A 88 -17.56 2.40 -0.57
CA PHE A 88 -16.29 1.70 -0.48
C PHE A 88 -16.02 1.29 0.97
N VAL A 89 -15.33 0.17 1.13
CA VAL A 89 -14.73 -0.23 2.40
C VAL A 89 -13.22 -0.09 2.27
N GLU A 90 -12.63 0.74 3.12
CA GLU A 90 -11.17 0.89 3.21
C GLU A 90 -10.65 0.06 4.39
N ILE A 91 -9.67 -0.78 4.12
CA ILE A 91 -8.98 -1.59 5.13
C ILE A 91 -7.51 -1.25 5.05
N ASP A 92 -6.96 -0.69 6.14
CA ASP A 92 -5.56 -0.34 6.25
C ASP A 92 -4.94 -0.90 7.53
N ILE A 93 -3.70 -1.38 7.42
CA ILE A 93 -2.94 -1.89 8.57
C ILE A 93 -2.08 -0.75 9.10
N SER A 94 -2.44 -0.23 10.26
CA SER A 94 -1.69 0.85 10.90
C SER A 94 -0.24 0.46 11.18
N ALA A 95 0.70 1.32 10.78
CA ALA A 95 2.13 1.15 11.02
C ALA A 95 2.66 -0.26 10.67
N TYR A 96 2.24 -0.81 9.53
CA TYR A 96 2.54 -2.19 9.12
C TYR A 96 4.03 -2.56 9.23
N HIS A 97 4.93 -1.74 8.65
CA HIS A 97 6.36 -2.06 8.66
C HIS A 97 7.00 -2.01 10.05
N PRO A 98 6.77 -0.99 10.88
CA PRO A 98 7.21 -1.01 12.28
C PRO A 98 6.67 -2.20 13.07
N SER A 99 5.40 -2.56 12.87
CA SER A 99 4.78 -3.71 13.53
C SER A 99 5.43 -5.03 13.11
N LEU A 100 5.68 -5.21 11.81
CA LEU A 100 6.36 -6.39 11.29
C LEU A 100 7.79 -6.49 11.82
N SER A 101 8.53 -5.38 11.84
CA SER A 101 9.90 -5.35 12.37
C SER A 101 9.92 -5.70 13.87
N ALA A 102 8.97 -5.18 14.63
CA ALA A 102 8.84 -5.51 16.05
C ALA A 102 8.58 -7.00 16.27
N MET A 103 7.71 -7.61 15.47
CA MET A 103 7.47 -9.06 15.51
C MET A 103 8.75 -9.88 15.25
N LEU A 104 9.56 -9.47 14.27
CA LEU A 104 10.80 -10.18 13.91
C LEU A 104 11.84 -10.16 15.04
N VAL A 105 11.83 -9.12 15.88
CA VAL A 105 12.76 -8.98 17.01
C VAL A 105 12.09 -9.26 18.35
N ASN A 106 10.89 -9.81 18.35
CA ASN A 106 10.09 -10.11 19.54
C ASN A 106 9.91 -8.89 20.47
N TYR A 107 9.68 -7.73 19.87
CA TYR A 107 9.43 -6.48 20.59
C TYR A 107 7.95 -6.14 20.61
N SER A 108 7.44 -5.65 21.73
CA SER A 108 6.06 -5.17 21.86
C SER A 108 6.05 -3.67 22.10
N PHE A 109 5.31 -2.95 21.27
CA PHE A 109 5.10 -1.51 21.49
C PHE A 109 4.23 -1.29 22.74
N PRO A 110 4.53 -0.26 23.55
CA PRO A 110 3.75 0.05 24.75
C PRO A 110 2.35 0.60 24.44
N THR A 111 2.09 1.00 23.21
CA THR A 111 0.83 1.58 22.74
C THR A 111 0.48 1.11 21.34
N ARG A 112 -0.81 1.15 21.00
CA ARG A 112 -1.28 0.87 19.62
C ARG A 112 -0.94 2.00 18.65
N ASP A 113 -0.81 3.24 19.12
CA ASP A 113 -0.37 4.36 18.31
C ASP A 113 1.17 4.40 18.23
N ILE A 114 1.72 3.58 17.37
CA ILE A 114 3.16 3.44 17.18
C ILE A 114 3.81 4.75 16.73
N HIS A 115 3.16 5.51 15.86
CA HIS A 115 3.72 6.78 15.38
C HIS A 115 3.63 7.90 16.42
N GLY A 116 2.59 7.93 17.26
CA GLY A 116 2.52 8.81 18.41
C GLY A 116 3.58 8.47 19.46
N HIS A 117 3.83 7.18 19.70
CA HIS A 117 4.92 6.73 20.56
C HIS A 117 6.28 7.23 20.05
N PHE A 118 6.58 7.06 18.77
CA PHE A 118 7.82 7.59 18.19
C PHE A 118 7.88 9.12 18.16
N ALA A 119 6.74 9.81 17.98
CA ALA A 119 6.70 11.27 18.07
C ALA A 119 7.15 11.76 19.45
N SER A 120 6.67 11.12 20.49
CA SER A 120 7.10 11.41 21.87
C SER A 120 8.57 11.09 22.10
N LEU A 121 9.08 9.97 21.59
CA LEU A 121 10.48 9.59 21.74
C LEU A 121 11.44 10.52 20.98
N TYR A 122 11.05 10.97 19.79
CA TYR A 122 11.87 11.86 18.96
C TYR A 122 11.70 13.34 19.32
N GLY A 123 10.71 13.70 20.13
CA GLY A 123 10.38 15.09 20.42
C GLY A 123 9.92 15.90 19.20
N VAL A 124 9.16 15.27 18.30
CA VAL A 124 8.69 15.86 17.04
C VAL A 124 7.19 15.67 16.88
N ASP A 125 6.60 16.39 15.91
CA ASP A 125 5.21 16.18 15.55
C ASP A 125 4.97 14.82 14.88
N TYR A 126 3.70 14.42 14.81
CA TYR A 126 3.28 13.11 14.29
C TYR A 126 3.68 12.87 12.84
N LYS A 127 3.61 13.92 11.98
CA LYS A 127 3.98 13.81 10.57
C LYS A 127 5.48 13.59 10.41
N LYS A 128 6.27 14.35 11.18
CA LYS A 128 7.74 14.22 11.20
C LYS A 128 8.18 12.88 11.78
N SER A 129 7.48 12.38 12.79
CA SER A 129 7.71 11.06 13.34
C SER A 129 7.57 9.96 12.30
N LYS A 130 6.51 9.99 11.48
CA LYS A 130 6.34 9.04 10.38
C LYS A 130 7.52 9.08 9.41
N GLU A 131 7.93 10.28 8.98
CA GLU A 131 9.04 10.45 8.07
C GLU A 131 10.35 9.89 8.64
N LEU A 132 10.66 10.22 9.89
CA LEU A 132 11.86 9.73 10.57
C LEU A 132 11.85 8.23 10.77
N THR A 133 10.72 7.67 11.17
CA THR A 133 10.57 6.22 11.35
C THR A 133 10.88 5.47 10.06
N PHE A 134 10.34 5.94 8.94
CA PHE A 134 10.61 5.29 7.64
C PHE A 134 12.04 5.50 7.17
N LYS A 135 12.61 6.69 7.35
CA LYS A 135 14.01 6.95 7.00
C LYS A 135 14.96 6.04 7.78
N GLN A 136 14.72 5.85 9.08
CA GLN A 136 15.55 4.99 9.91
C GLN A 136 15.33 3.50 9.61
N LEU A 137 14.12 3.10 9.32
CA LEU A 137 13.81 1.70 8.98
C LEU A 137 14.51 1.24 7.69
N TYR A 138 14.61 2.12 6.70
CA TYR A 138 15.17 1.79 5.39
C TYR A 138 16.58 2.36 5.14
N GLY A 139 16.96 3.42 5.81
CA GLY A 139 18.23 4.13 5.63
C GLY A 139 19.24 3.99 6.77
N GLY A 140 18.86 3.25 7.82
CA GLY A 140 19.66 3.13 9.04
C GLY A 140 19.37 4.21 10.09
N VAL A 141 19.69 3.90 11.33
CA VAL A 141 19.40 4.77 12.47
C VAL A 141 20.34 5.97 12.50
N PHE A 142 19.79 7.17 12.56
CA PHE A 142 20.57 8.41 12.72
C PHE A 142 21.23 8.45 14.10
N GLU A 143 22.45 8.98 14.17
CA GLU A 143 23.23 9.04 15.41
C GLU A 143 22.48 9.70 16.59
N ASN A 144 21.74 10.78 16.32
CA ASN A 144 20.96 11.51 17.33
C ASN A 144 19.86 10.66 18.00
N TYR A 145 19.50 9.52 17.42
CA TYR A 145 18.44 8.63 17.92
C TYR A 145 18.95 7.25 18.30
N LYS A 146 20.26 7.03 18.22
CA LYS A 146 20.89 5.87 18.83
C LYS A 146 20.94 6.11 20.35
N LYS A 147 20.37 5.17 21.09
CA LYS A 147 20.62 5.19 22.53
C LYS A 147 22.07 4.76 22.78
N PRO A 148 22.72 5.35 23.81
CA PRO A 148 24.03 4.90 24.25
C PRO A 148 23.97 3.45 24.75
#